data_8e7bb36e0e1130996a934f7443b12811
#
_entry.id   8e7bb36e0e1130996a934f7443b12811
#
_cell.length_a   1.000
_cell.length_b   1.000
_cell.length_c   1.000
_cell.angle_alpha   90.00
_cell.angle_beta   90.00
_cell.angle_gamma   90.00
#
_symmetry.space_group_name_H-M   'P 1'
#
loop_
_entity.id
_entity.type
_entity.pdbx_description
1 polymer ?
#
loop_
_entity_poly.entity_id
_entity_poly.type
_entity_poly.pdbx_seq_one_letter_code
_entity_poly.pdbx_strand_id
1 'polypeptide(L)'
;NEVRALGEVEPIDQVDALSFVGALLATSVLLLLLGRAIRAMRRDFAARMPRSTPHPAAAVLSWLATAGILVVTAALLAVGAMVAVDRIWWDMNGAPSADTKRTLDLERSGSPQSIIEWNDLGRHGAEFVTSGPSAAEIAAVTGVEALEPIRVYVGMASAPTFAERAALAVDELERTGAFDRDVLVVTAATGSGWIEPQTVDSIEYLMGGDTAIVGVQFAYTPSWVSSIFDADLPDEAFSALFAAVEQRWAQLPANARPRLVVSGLSLGAQAIQNTFGTLDAVRTRTEGALLIGSPGTVALWQTLQDSRDAGSPAWQPVLDQGVAVRWASKPGDFDAIAGQWEAPRVGYLQHATDPVTWLDGALFWSSPEWLEPEQRGPDVSAQMRWIPVITGLQVTIDMLMGQSVPARHGHNFGDVMSSGWAGVLGDDLLTAHGITPAVLMQIETQVALLAPIPPFFE
;
A
#
# COMPACT_ATOMS: atom_id res chain seq x y z
N ASN A 1 11.90 -5.31 -24.65
CA ASN A 1 12.54 -4.01 -24.33
C ASN A 1 11.60 -2.80 -24.51
N GLU A 2 10.51 -2.92 -25.29
CA GLU A 2 9.53 -1.82 -25.44
C GLU A 2 8.89 -1.46 -24.08
N VAL A 3 8.36 -2.44 -23.35
CA VAL A 3 7.77 -2.22 -22.01
C VAL A 3 8.79 -1.63 -21.03
N ARG A 4 10.04 -2.08 -21.10
CA ARG A 4 11.13 -1.53 -20.27
C ARG A 4 11.43 -0.07 -20.60
N ALA A 5 11.39 0.28 -21.89
CA ALA A 5 11.57 1.67 -22.32
C ALA A 5 10.41 2.57 -21.88
N LEU A 6 9.18 2.06 -21.88
CA LEU A 6 8.00 2.79 -21.37
C LEU A 6 8.07 3.01 -19.86
N GLY A 7 8.69 2.09 -19.11
CA GLY A 7 8.91 2.21 -17.67
C GLY A 7 10.28 2.81 -17.32
N GLU A 8 10.98 3.43 -18.26
CA GLU A 8 12.30 4.05 -18.05
C GLU A 8 13.37 3.10 -17.47
N VAL A 9 13.21 1.78 -17.70
CA VAL A 9 14.13 0.74 -17.21
C VAL A 9 15.12 0.38 -18.31
N GLU A 10 16.38 0.16 -17.94
CA GLU A 10 17.43 -0.22 -18.87
C GLU A 10 17.07 -1.47 -19.70
N PRO A 11 17.38 -1.50 -21.00
CA PRO A 11 17.08 -2.65 -21.85
C PRO A 11 17.84 -3.90 -21.39
N ILE A 12 17.21 -5.07 -21.55
CA ILE A 12 17.89 -6.36 -21.35
C ILE A 12 18.54 -6.76 -22.64
N ASP A 13 19.89 -6.83 -22.66
CA ASP A 13 20.65 -7.21 -23.85
C ASP A 13 20.58 -8.71 -24.12
N GLN A 14 20.53 -9.53 -23.08
CA GLN A 14 20.45 -10.97 -23.18
C GLN A 14 19.47 -11.55 -22.15
N VAL A 15 18.55 -12.40 -22.63
CA VAL A 15 17.77 -13.25 -21.74
C VAL A 15 18.70 -14.32 -21.19
N ASP A 16 18.71 -14.53 -19.88
CA ASP A 16 19.44 -15.66 -19.29
C ASP A 16 18.74 -16.99 -19.64
N ALA A 17 19.05 -17.44 -20.87
CA ALA A 17 18.50 -18.66 -21.42
C ALA A 17 18.89 -19.90 -20.61
N LEU A 18 20.02 -19.86 -19.90
CA LEU A 18 20.50 -21.00 -19.10
C LEU A 18 19.64 -21.16 -17.84
N SER A 19 19.37 -20.08 -17.11
CA SER A 19 18.47 -20.10 -15.95
C SER A 19 17.04 -20.47 -16.35
N PHE A 20 16.53 -19.94 -17.46
CA PHE A 20 15.22 -20.31 -17.98
C PHE A 20 15.09 -21.78 -18.33
N VAL A 21 16.05 -22.31 -19.12
CA VAL A 21 16.09 -23.72 -19.51
C VAL A 21 16.32 -24.61 -18.27
N GLY A 22 17.18 -24.19 -17.36
CA GLY A 22 17.40 -24.88 -16.08
C GLY A 22 16.13 -25.00 -15.24
N ALA A 23 15.40 -23.91 -15.06
CA ALA A 23 14.11 -23.88 -14.34
C ALA A 23 13.07 -24.76 -15.04
N LEU A 24 12.96 -24.68 -16.37
CA LEU A 24 12.04 -25.51 -17.16
C LEU A 24 12.33 -27.00 -16.99
N LEU A 25 13.60 -27.39 -17.07
CA LEU A 25 14.05 -28.77 -16.90
C LEU A 25 13.79 -29.26 -15.47
N ALA A 26 14.12 -28.46 -14.45
CA ALA A 26 13.88 -28.78 -13.04
C ALA A 26 12.38 -28.99 -12.77
N THR A 27 11.54 -28.09 -13.25
CA THR A 27 10.08 -28.20 -13.14
C THR A 27 9.55 -29.45 -13.85
N SER A 28 10.05 -29.72 -15.07
CA SER A 28 9.66 -30.90 -15.82
C SER A 28 10.05 -32.22 -15.13
N VAL A 29 11.25 -32.29 -14.57
CA VAL A 29 11.73 -33.43 -13.79
C VAL A 29 10.87 -33.62 -12.54
N LEU A 30 10.56 -32.54 -11.81
CA LEU A 30 9.69 -32.57 -10.61
C LEU A 30 8.30 -33.13 -10.94
N LEU A 31 7.67 -32.65 -12.01
CA LEU A 31 6.35 -33.12 -12.47
C LEU A 31 6.37 -34.58 -12.87
N LEU A 32 7.43 -35.02 -13.55
CA LEU A 32 7.62 -36.44 -13.91
C LEU A 32 7.79 -37.34 -12.69
N LEU A 33 8.58 -36.91 -11.69
CA LEU A 33 8.76 -37.63 -10.43
C LEU A 33 7.47 -37.72 -9.64
N LEU A 34 6.73 -36.62 -9.53
CA LEU A 34 5.41 -36.56 -8.89
C LEU A 34 4.43 -37.53 -9.59
N GLY A 35 4.35 -37.49 -10.91
CA GLY A 35 3.51 -38.40 -11.69
C GLY A 35 3.91 -39.87 -11.54
N ARG A 36 5.21 -40.18 -11.34
CA ARG A 36 5.68 -41.53 -11.02
C ARG A 36 5.28 -41.94 -9.60
N ALA A 37 5.44 -41.08 -8.63
CA ALA A 37 5.04 -41.33 -7.24
C ALA A 37 3.53 -41.61 -7.11
N ILE A 38 2.69 -40.80 -7.74
CA ILE A 38 1.24 -41.01 -7.81
C ILE A 38 0.89 -42.35 -8.42
N ARG A 39 1.53 -42.73 -9.55
CA ARG A 39 1.30 -44.02 -10.18
C ARG A 39 1.76 -45.20 -9.33
N ALA A 40 2.89 -45.07 -8.62
CA ALA A 40 3.40 -46.09 -7.72
C ALA A 40 2.43 -46.28 -6.53
N MET A 41 2.01 -45.20 -5.90
CA MET A 41 1.05 -45.20 -4.78
C MET A 41 -0.26 -45.87 -5.19
N ARG A 42 -0.82 -45.49 -6.34
CA ARG A 42 -2.05 -46.11 -6.86
C ARG A 42 -1.89 -47.60 -7.09
N ARG A 43 -0.77 -48.08 -7.66
CA ARG A 43 -0.47 -49.49 -7.91
C ARG A 43 -0.38 -50.27 -6.58
N ASP A 44 0.25 -49.68 -5.60
CA ASP A 44 0.42 -50.28 -4.28
C ASP A 44 -0.93 -50.44 -3.57
N PHE A 45 -1.84 -49.44 -3.64
CA PHE A 45 -3.20 -49.54 -3.16
C PHE A 45 -3.99 -50.63 -3.88
N ALA A 46 -3.93 -50.68 -5.21
CA ALA A 46 -4.61 -51.72 -6.00
C ALA A 46 -4.11 -53.11 -5.64
N ALA A 47 -2.82 -53.30 -5.40
CA ALA A 47 -2.22 -54.57 -5.02
C ALA A 47 -2.61 -55.08 -3.62
N ARG A 48 -2.95 -54.18 -2.69
CA ARG A 48 -3.39 -54.52 -1.34
C ARG A 48 -4.89 -54.85 -1.23
N MET A 49 -5.65 -54.67 -2.33
CA MET A 49 -7.08 -54.99 -2.29
C MET A 49 -7.35 -56.48 -2.33
N PRO A 50 -8.45 -56.97 -1.68
CA PRO A 50 -8.83 -58.38 -1.73
C PRO A 50 -9.03 -58.84 -3.19
N ARG A 51 -8.59 -60.05 -3.51
CA ARG A 51 -8.72 -60.66 -4.84
C ARG A 51 -10.17 -60.79 -5.32
N SER A 52 -11.14 -60.72 -4.42
CA SER A 52 -12.58 -60.74 -4.70
C SER A 52 -13.12 -59.36 -5.20
N THR A 53 -12.32 -58.31 -5.14
CA THR A 53 -12.77 -56.97 -5.58
C THR A 53 -12.77 -56.91 -7.11
N PRO A 54 -13.88 -56.54 -7.75
CA PRO A 54 -13.94 -56.38 -9.21
C PRO A 54 -12.91 -55.34 -9.69
N HIS A 55 -12.24 -55.61 -10.81
CA HIS A 55 -11.19 -54.70 -11.35
C HIS A 55 -11.59 -53.23 -11.47
N PRO A 56 -12.80 -52.85 -11.98
CA PRO A 56 -13.20 -51.46 -12.02
C PRO A 56 -13.35 -50.82 -10.64
N ALA A 57 -13.90 -51.57 -9.67
CA ALA A 57 -14.04 -51.09 -8.29
C ALA A 57 -12.67 -50.89 -7.61
N ALA A 58 -11.74 -51.83 -7.79
CA ALA A 58 -10.35 -51.70 -7.31
C ALA A 58 -9.65 -50.47 -7.93
N ALA A 59 -9.86 -50.18 -9.21
CA ALA A 59 -9.33 -49.01 -9.86
C ALA A 59 -9.88 -47.70 -9.24
N VAL A 60 -11.19 -47.59 -9.07
CA VAL A 60 -11.86 -46.43 -8.45
C VAL A 60 -11.38 -46.23 -7.01
N LEU A 61 -11.42 -47.26 -6.20
CA LEU A 61 -11.00 -47.22 -4.79
C LEU A 61 -9.51 -46.80 -4.64
N SER A 62 -8.64 -47.32 -5.54
CA SER A 62 -7.21 -46.92 -5.52
C SER A 62 -7.01 -45.46 -5.90
N TRP A 63 -7.80 -44.92 -6.80
CA TRP A 63 -7.80 -43.51 -7.13
C TRP A 63 -8.30 -42.63 -5.97
N LEU A 64 -9.42 -43.04 -5.33
CA LEU A 64 -9.98 -42.31 -4.21
C LEU A 64 -9.01 -42.29 -3.00
N ALA A 65 -8.41 -43.46 -2.69
CA ALA A 65 -7.40 -43.54 -1.62
C ALA A 65 -6.17 -42.70 -1.91
N THR A 66 -5.67 -42.74 -3.16
CA THR A 66 -4.53 -41.91 -3.58
C THR A 66 -4.87 -40.44 -3.51
N ALA A 67 -6.02 -40.03 -4.05
CA ALA A 67 -6.50 -38.65 -3.98
C ALA A 67 -6.67 -38.16 -2.54
N GLY A 68 -7.28 -39.02 -1.66
CA GLY A 68 -7.43 -38.70 -0.23
C GLY A 68 -6.09 -38.43 0.46
N ILE A 69 -5.08 -39.28 0.21
CA ILE A 69 -3.74 -39.09 0.79
C ILE A 69 -3.09 -37.84 0.24
N LEU A 70 -3.18 -37.59 -1.08
CA LEU A 70 -2.61 -36.39 -1.67
C LEU A 70 -3.26 -35.12 -1.10
N VAL A 71 -4.58 -35.08 -0.93
CA VAL A 71 -5.28 -33.96 -0.31
C VAL A 71 -4.84 -33.75 1.14
N VAL A 72 -4.80 -34.83 1.95
CA VAL A 72 -4.34 -34.74 3.34
C VAL A 72 -2.89 -34.29 3.41
N THR A 73 -2.02 -34.87 2.59
CA THR A 73 -0.60 -34.47 2.55
C THR A 73 -0.43 -33.00 2.12
N ALA A 74 -1.14 -32.59 1.08
CA ALA A 74 -1.13 -31.20 0.63
C ALA A 74 -1.64 -30.24 1.72
N ALA A 75 -2.73 -30.61 2.41
CA ALA A 75 -3.26 -29.83 3.52
C ALA A 75 -2.26 -29.71 4.69
N LEU A 76 -1.61 -30.81 5.07
CA LEU A 76 -0.59 -30.81 6.13
C LEU A 76 0.64 -29.97 5.74
N LEU A 77 1.07 -30.09 4.49
CA LEU A 77 2.19 -29.27 3.98
C LEU A 77 1.81 -27.79 3.92
N ALA A 78 0.59 -27.48 3.49
CA ALA A 78 0.08 -26.11 3.47
C ALA A 78 0.02 -25.50 4.88
N VAL A 79 -0.55 -26.23 5.85
CA VAL A 79 -0.59 -25.78 7.26
C VAL A 79 0.83 -25.62 7.82
N GLY A 80 1.73 -26.58 7.57
CA GLY A 80 3.12 -26.46 8.01
C GLY A 80 3.86 -25.28 7.38
N ALA A 81 3.63 -25.03 6.09
CA ALA A 81 4.19 -23.88 5.40
C ALA A 81 3.60 -22.57 5.93
N MET A 82 2.28 -22.49 6.16
CA MET A 82 1.65 -21.31 6.75
C MET A 82 2.25 -20.98 8.13
N VAL A 83 2.37 -21.99 9.03
CA VAL A 83 2.97 -21.78 10.36
C VAL A 83 4.43 -21.33 10.26
N ALA A 84 5.20 -21.90 9.34
CA ALA A 84 6.61 -21.52 9.17
C ALA A 84 6.75 -20.11 8.62
N VAL A 85 5.94 -19.76 7.62
CA VAL A 85 5.92 -18.43 7.00
C VAL A 85 5.41 -17.38 7.97
N ASP A 86 4.34 -17.66 8.71
CA ASP A 86 3.81 -16.81 9.78
C ASP A 86 4.90 -16.47 10.80
N ARG A 87 5.65 -17.49 11.26
CA ARG A 87 6.75 -17.31 12.19
C ARG A 87 7.88 -16.45 11.60
N ILE A 88 8.24 -16.70 10.35
CA ILE A 88 9.29 -15.92 9.67
C ILE A 88 8.89 -14.44 9.59
N TRP A 89 7.66 -14.13 9.20
CA TRP A 89 7.21 -12.75 9.11
C TRP A 89 7.07 -12.07 10.46
N TRP A 90 6.63 -12.81 11.49
CA TRP A 90 6.65 -12.30 12.85
C TRP A 90 8.08 -11.95 13.29
N ASP A 91 9.02 -12.86 13.08
CA ASP A 91 10.43 -12.65 13.46
C ASP A 91 11.08 -11.49 12.67
N MET A 92 10.61 -11.22 11.45
CA MET A 92 11.07 -10.11 10.61
C MET A 92 10.45 -8.74 10.98
N ASN A 93 9.17 -8.72 11.29
CA ASN A 93 8.39 -7.48 11.36
C ASN A 93 7.77 -7.20 12.74
N GLY A 94 7.81 -8.13 13.66
CA GLY A 94 7.19 -8.00 14.98
C GLY A 94 7.98 -7.14 15.98
N ALA A 95 9.25 -6.84 15.70
CA ALA A 95 10.11 -6.02 16.54
C ALA A 95 11.01 -5.12 15.68
N PRO A 96 11.57 -4.03 16.26
CA PRO A 96 12.58 -3.21 15.60
C PRO A 96 13.77 -4.04 15.10
N SER A 97 14.31 -3.68 13.94
CA SER A 97 15.56 -4.30 13.46
C SER A 97 16.72 -4.01 14.42
N ALA A 98 17.64 -4.97 14.56
CA ALA A 98 18.82 -4.80 15.40
C ALA A 98 19.71 -3.62 14.96
N ASP A 99 19.64 -3.23 13.70
CA ASP A 99 20.42 -2.12 13.13
C ASP A 99 19.72 -0.75 13.31
N THR A 100 18.42 -0.74 13.63
CA THR A 100 17.65 0.48 13.84
C THR A 100 17.87 0.99 15.28
N LYS A 101 18.49 2.16 15.39
CA LYS A 101 18.77 2.77 16.70
C LYS A 101 17.52 3.47 17.23
N ARG A 102 17.27 3.29 18.54
CA ARG A 102 16.20 4.00 19.23
C ARG A 102 16.35 5.51 19.06
N THR A 103 15.25 6.19 18.72
CA THR A 103 15.21 7.64 18.66
C THR A 103 15.32 8.26 20.07
N LEU A 104 15.96 9.44 20.15
CA LEU A 104 16.00 10.26 21.35
C LEU A 104 15.09 11.49 21.25
N ASP A 105 14.47 11.70 20.09
CA ASP A 105 13.61 12.84 19.82
C ASP A 105 12.30 12.69 20.58
N LEU A 106 11.97 13.67 21.39
CA LEU A 106 10.80 13.63 22.28
C LEU A 106 9.47 13.70 21.52
N GLU A 107 9.51 14.20 20.32
CA GLU A 107 8.38 14.31 19.37
C GLU A 107 8.03 12.97 18.70
N ARG A 108 8.76 11.90 19.03
CA ARG A 108 8.64 10.61 18.36
C ARG A 108 8.29 9.48 19.31
N SER A 109 7.42 8.57 18.91
CA SER A 109 7.12 7.35 19.67
C SER A 109 8.36 6.48 19.86
N GLY A 110 8.41 5.73 20.96
CA GLY A 110 9.56 4.91 21.33
C GLY A 110 10.74 5.68 21.90
N SER A 111 10.69 7.03 21.99
CA SER A 111 11.68 7.86 22.67
C SER A 111 11.70 7.60 24.18
N PRO A 112 12.68 8.13 24.96
CA PRO A 112 12.75 7.88 26.40
C PRO A 112 11.53 8.34 27.22
N GLN A 113 10.75 9.29 26.70
CA GLN A 113 9.52 9.81 27.34
C GLN A 113 8.23 9.29 26.70
N SER A 114 8.33 8.50 25.64
CA SER A 114 7.18 7.89 24.98
C SER A 114 6.48 6.89 25.90
N ILE A 115 5.14 6.87 25.86
CA ILE A 115 4.34 5.84 26.52
C ILE A 115 4.32 4.54 25.72
N ILE A 116 4.78 4.59 24.46
CA ILE A 116 4.94 3.43 23.59
C ILE A 116 6.36 2.89 23.77
N GLU A 117 6.47 1.64 24.18
CA GLU A 117 7.75 0.98 24.34
C GLU A 117 8.46 0.79 22.98
N TRP A 118 9.76 1.04 22.91
CA TRP A 118 10.55 0.91 21.69
C TRP A 118 10.39 -0.47 21.03
N ASN A 119 10.45 -1.52 21.81
CA ASN A 119 10.39 -2.91 21.33
C ASN A 119 9.02 -3.29 20.80
N ASP A 120 7.97 -2.53 21.10
CA ASP A 120 6.60 -2.80 20.68
C ASP A 120 6.24 -2.13 19.35
N LEU A 121 7.12 -1.25 18.82
CA LEU A 121 6.87 -0.54 17.56
C LEU A 121 6.80 -1.46 16.33
N GLY A 122 7.39 -2.65 16.40
CA GLY A 122 7.63 -3.46 15.21
C GLY A 122 8.71 -2.85 14.32
N ARG A 123 9.08 -3.55 13.25
CA ARG A 123 10.14 -3.10 12.33
C ARG A 123 9.79 -1.76 11.68
N HIS A 124 8.64 -1.71 11.02
CA HIS A 124 8.26 -0.53 10.23
C HIS A 124 7.86 0.68 11.08
N GLY A 125 7.34 0.45 12.29
CA GLY A 125 7.11 1.53 13.24
C GLY A 125 8.42 2.15 13.72
N ALA A 126 9.44 1.33 14.00
CA ALA A 126 10.77 1.82 14.35
C ALA A 126 11.43 2.59 13.19
N GLU A 127 11.31 2.08 11.95
CA GLU A 127 11.77 2.78 10.75
C GLU A 127 11.05 4.13 10.59
N PHE A 128 9.72 4.16 10.73
CA PHE A 128 8.92 5.37 10.61
C PHE A 128 9.32 6.45 11.62
N VAL A 129 9.51 6.10 12.89
CA VAL A 129 9.84 7.08 13.92
C VAL A 129 11.31 7.50 13.93
N THR A 130 12.20 6.77 13.26
CA THR A 130 13.62 7.10 13.17
C THR A 130 14.05 7.72 11.85
N SER A 131 13.17 7.71 10.85
CA SER A 131 13.39 8.34 9.55
C SER A 131 12.78 9.75 9.50
N GLY A 132 12.88 10.36 8.33
CA GLY A 132 12.31 11.66 8.01
C GLY A 132 13.18 12.84 8.39
N PRO A 133 12.83 14.02 7.88
CA PRO A 133 13.63 15.21 8.03
C PRO A 133 13.57 15.75 9.47
N SER A 134 14.69 16.27 9.95
CA SER A 134 14.76 17.12 11.12
C SER A 134 14.34 18.57 10.77
N ALA A 135 14.03 19.37 11.78
CA ALA A 135 13.77 20.80 11.61
C ALA A 135 14.90 21.51 10.82
N ALA A 136 16.16 21.13 11.10
CA ALA A 136 17.32 21.70 10.42
C ALA A 136 17.37 21.34 8.92
N GLU A 137 17.02 20.10 8.56
CA GLU A 137 16.96 19.65 7.16
C GLU A 137 15.78 20.30 6.43
N ILE A 138 14.63 20.43 7.08
CA ILE A 138 13.48 21.14 6.51
C ILE A 138 13.86 22.59 6.23
N ALA A 139 14.45 23.29 7.22
CA ALA A 139 14.86 24.68 7.04
C ALA A 139 15.93 24.84 5.95
N ALA A 140 16.83 23.87 5.78
CA ALA A 140 17.84 23.90 4.72
C ALA A 140 17.23 23.79 3.31
N VAL A 141 16.14 23.04 3.15
CA VAL A 141 15.45 22.87 1.87
C VAL A 141 14.47 24.02 1.60
N THR A 142 13.69 24.42 2.60
CA THR A 142 12.61 25.40 2.42
C THR A 142 13.07 26.85 2.57
N GLY A 143 14.17 27.08 3.28
CA GLY A 143 14.70 28.42 3.57
C GLY A 143 13.93 29.17 4.66
N VAL A 144 13.00 28.50 5.37
CA VAL A 144 12.22 29.07 6.48
C VAL A 144 12.54 28.34 7.79
N GLU A 145 12.28 29.00 8.93
CA GLU A 145 12.38 28.34 10.24
C GLU A 145 11.38 27.19 10.32
N ALA A 146 11.82 26.06 10.85
CA ALA A 146 11.04 24.84 10.89
C ALA A 146 10.92 24.28 12.31
N LEU A 147 9.86 23.50 12.55
CA LEU A 147 9.64 22.73 13.76
C LEU A 147 10.10 21.29 13.56
N GLU A 148 10.37 20.59 14.67
CA GLU A 148 10.62 19.14 14.65
C GLU A 148 9.30 18.42 14.40
N PRO A 149 9.15 17.60 13.33
CA PRO A 149 7.91 16.89 13.03
C PRO A 149 7.57 15.85 14.10
N ILE A 150 6.28 15.75 14.45
CA ILE A 150 5.78 14.74 15.38
C ILE A 150 5.41 13.46 14.62
N ARG A 151 5.99 12.32 15.04
CA ARG A 151 5.65 10.99 14.50
C ARG A 151 5.21 10.03 15.60
N VAL A 152 3.93 9.70 15.60
CA VAL A 152 3.32 8.75 16.54
C VAL A 152 3.03 7.44 15.84
N TYR A 153 3.50 6.34 16.42
CA TYR A 153 3.24 5.02 15.90
C TYR A 153 3.00 4.02 17.02
N VAL A 154 1.95 3.20 16.88
CA VAL A 154 1.60 2.15 17.84
C VAL A 154 1.71 0.80 17.15
N GLY A 155 2.67 -0.01 17.56
CA GLY A 155 2.86 -1.36 17.04
C GLY A 155 1.86 -2.38 17.60
N MET A 156 1.82 -3.55 17.01
CA MET A 156 0.90 -4.63 17.42
C MET A 156 1.12 -5.10 18.85
N ALA A 157 2.38 -5.09 19.32
CA ALA A 157 2.74 -5.55 20.66
C ALA A 157 2.35 -4.57 21.78
N SER A 158 2.04 -3.30 21.44
CA SER A 158 1.70 -2.27 22.41
C SER A 158 0.38 -2.52 23.13
N ALA A 159 -0.61 -3.13 22.43
CA ALA A 159 -1.89 -3.52 23.04
C ALA A 159 -2.62 -4.58 22.20
N PRO A 160 -3.46 -5.41 22.82
CA PRO A 160 -4.08 -6.57 22.16
C PRO A 160 -5.15 -6.21 21.13
N THR A 161 -5.88 -5.12 21.31
CA THR A 161 -7.00 -4.72 20.44
C THR A 161 -6.72 -3.42 19.69
N PHE A 162 -7.37 -3.23 18.54
CA PHE A 162 -7.29 -1.96 17.80
C PHE A 162 -7.79 -0.76 18.59
N ALA A 163 -8.84 -0.95 19.40
CA ALA A 163 -9.37 0.11 20.25
C ALA A 163 -8.35 0.56 21.33
N GLU A 164 -7.66 -0.37 21.96
CA GLU A 164 -6.60 -0.06 22.95
C GLU A 164 -5.39 0.59 22.28
N ARG A 165 -4.97 0.12 21.10
CA ARG A 165 -3.90 0.77 20.31
C ARG A 165 -4.28 2.18 19.87
N ALA A 166 -5.53 2.40 19.46
CA ALA A 166 -6.04 3.71 19.11
C ALA A 166 -6.07 4.67 20.32
N ALA A 167 -6.45 4.18 21.51
CA ALA A 167 -6.38 4.96 22.75
C ALA A 167 -4.94 5.36 23.09
N LEU A 168 -4.00 4.41 23.03
CA LEU A 168 -2.55 4.70 23.23
C LEU A 168 -2.03 5.71 22.19
N ALA A 169 -2.50 5.66 20.95
CA ALA A 169 -2.12 6.62 19.92
C ALA A 169 -2.58 8.04 20.29
N VAL A 170 -3.81 8.20 20.80
CA VAL A 170 -4.32 9.50 21.25
C VAL A 170 -3.54 10.02 22.45
N ASP A 171 -3.27 9.17 23.44
CA ASP A 171 -2.49 9.55 24.62
C ASP A 171 -1.04 10.00 24.23
N GLU A 172 -0.44 9.33 23.24
CA GLU A 172 0.89 9.69 22.72
C GLU A 172 0.86 10.98 21.89
N LEU A 173 -0.22 11.22 21.12
CA LEU A 173 -0.45 12.49 20.43
C LEU A 173 -0.60 13.66 21.44
N GLU A 174 -1.26 13.44 22.56
CA GLU A 174 -1.34 14.46 23.63
C GLU A 174 0.01 14.72 24.28
N ARG A 175 0.76 13.65 24.58
CA ARG A 175 2.09 13.77 25.19
C ARG A 175 3.04 14.59 24.30
N THR A 176 2.99 14.40 22.99
CA THR A 176 3.86 15.09 22.03
C THR A 176 3.39 16.51 21.67
N GLY A 177 2.19 16.94 22.11
CA GLY A 177 1.63 18.23 21.70
C GLY A 177 1.12 18.23 20.24
N ALA A 178 0.76 17.06 19.71
CA ALA A 178 0.34 16.91 18.33
C ALA A 178 -0.90 17.73 17.96
N PHE A 179 -1.79 17.95 18.91
CA PHE A 179 -3.02 18.73 18.70
C PHE A 179 -2.78 20.25 18.65
N ASP A 180 -1.57 20.73 18.95
CA ASP A 180 -1.18 22.14 18.83
C ASP A 180 -0.48 22.42 17.50
N ARG A 181 -0.30 21.41 16.62
CA ARG A 181 0.27 21.53 15.27
C ARG A 181 -0.78 22.07 14.28
N ASP A 182 -0.29 22.62 13.17
CA ASP A 182 -1.17 23.14 12.11
C ASP A 182 -1.89 22.02 11.35
N VAL A 183 -1.19 20.87 11.15
CA VAL A 183 -1.74 19.71 10.46
C VAL A 183 -1.55 18.43 11.28
N LEU A 184 -2.65 17.69 11.45
CA LEU A 184 -2.67 16.33 12.00
C LEU A 184 -3.05 15.33 10.90
N VAL A 185 -2.15 14.44 10.58
CA VAL A 185 -2.34 13.38 9.58
C VAL A 185 -2.67 12.08 10.28
N VAL A 186 -3.84 11.51 10.02
CA VAL A 186 -4.13 10.11 10.38
C VAL A 186 -3.81 9.26 9.17
N THR A 187 -2.70 8.51 9.23
CA THR A 187 -2.27 7.68 8.12
C THR A 187 -2.64 6.22 8.33
N ALA A 188 -3.13 5.59 7.26
CA ALA A 188 -3.38 4.17 7.23
C ALA A 188 -2.13 3.44 6.73
N ALA A 189 -1.56 2.59 7.57
CA ALA A 189 -0.44 1.73 7.20
C ALA A 189 -0.84 0.69 6.15
N THR A 190 0.13 0.14 5.43
CA THR A 190 -0.06 -0.98 4.52
C THR A 190 0.76 -2.20 4.95
N GLY A 191 0.29 -3.40 4.59
CA GLY A 191 1.00 -4.65 4.87
C GLY A 191 1.39 -4.82 6.33
N SER A 192 2.67 -5.03 6.56
CA SER A 192 3.26 -5.26 7.89
C SER A 192 3.36 -4.00 8.76
N GLY A 193 2.56 -2.98 8.48
CA GLY A 193 2.54 -1.72 9.22
C GLY A 193 3.40 -0.64 8.58
N TRP A 194 3.77 -0.82 7.33
CA TRP A 194 4.61 0.14 6.62
C TRP A 194 3.84 1.41 6.25
N ILE A 195 4.45 2.55 6.48
CA ILE A 195 3.97 3.87 6.07
C ILE A 195 4.96 4.41 5.05
N GLU A 196 4.45 4.89 3.91
CA GLU A 196 5.26 5.39 2.79
C GLU A 196 6.08 6.63 3.18
N PRO A 197 7.42 6.55 3.23
CA PRO A 197 8.26 7.66 3.67
C PRO A 197 8.11 8.92 2.81
N GLN A 198 7.99 8.76 1.49
CA GLN A 198 7.88 9.91 0.59
C GLN A 198 6.57 10.69 0.81
N THR A 199 5.48 10.01 1.17
CA THR A 199 4.21 10.64 1.54
C THR A 199 4.34 11.46 2.81
N VAL A 200 5.00 10.89 3.81
CA VAL A 200 5.18 11.51 5.13
C VAL A 200 6.13 12.69 5.06
N ASP A 201 7.31 12.47 4.50
CA ASP A 201 8.33 13.51 4.41
C ASP A 201 7.87 14.69 3.56
N SER A 202 7.06 14.43 2.51
CA SER A 202 6.48 15.50 1.68
C SER A 202 5.66 16.49 2.50
N ILE A 203 4.74 16.02 3.33
CA ILE A 203 3.89 16.93 4.11
C ILE A 203 4.68 17.62 5.22
N GLU A 204 5.70 16.97 5.79
CA GLU A 204 6.58 17.57 6.79
C GLU A 204 7.40 18.73 6.19
N TYR A 205 7.95 18.56 4.99
CA TYR A 205 8.62 19.65 4.25
C TYR A 205 7.65 20.79 3.90
N LEU A 206 6.47 20.47 3.37
CA LEU A 206 5.47 21.46 2.94
C LEU A 206 4.95 22.30 4.10
N MET A 207 4.86 21.73 5.27
CA MET A 207 4.34 22.41 6.46
C MET A 207 5.45 22.96 7.38
N GLY A 208 6.72 22.96 6.93
CA GLY A 208 7.82 23.43 7.76
C GLY A 208 7.96 22.65 9.07
N GLY A 209 7.61 21.36 9.10
CA GLY A 209 7.61 20.52 10.29
C GLY A 209 6.45 20.77 11.28
N ASP A 210 5.55 21.72 10.99
CA ASP A 210 4.37 21.97 11.83
C ASP A 210 3.28 20.93 11.60
N THR A 211 3.68 19.67 11.77
CA THR A 211 2.89 18.47 11.51
C THR A 211 2.94 17.49 12.65
N ALA A 212 1.85 16.74 12.81
CA ALA A 212 1.83 15.51 13.58
C ALA A 212 1.24 14.39 12.70
N ILE A 213 1.90 13.24 12.66
CA ILE A 213 1.48 12.10 11.86
C ILE A 213 1.31 10.89 12.77
N VAL A 214 0.16 10.21 12.68
CA VAL A 214 -0.14 9.04 13.49
C VAL A 214 -0.55 7.85 12.66
N GLY A 215 0.02 6.67 12.97
CA GLY A 215 -0.35 5.39 12.39
C GLY A 215 -0.33 4.24 13.38
N VAL A 216 -1.01 3.15 13.04
CA VAL A 216 -1.02 1.91 13.83
C VAL A 216 -0.67 0.71 12.96
N GLN A 217 0.04 -0.25 13.53
CA GLN A 217 0.30 -1.52 12.88
C GLN A 217 -0.92 -2.43 12.99
N PHE A 218 -1.38 -2.99 11.86
CA PHE A 218 -2.51 -3.94 11.86
C PHE A 218 -2.08 -5.38 11.65
N ALA A 219 -0.95 -5.62 10.96
CA ALA A 219 -0.39 -6.94 10.68
C ALA A 219 1.14 -6.91 10.70
N TYR A 220 1.75 -8.08 10.61
CA TYR A 220 3.20 -8.27 10.39
C TYR A 220 3.48 -8.98 9.06
N THR A 221 2.43 -9.29 8.31
CA THR A 221 2.49 -9.95 7.01
C THR A 221 2.59 -8.92 5.88
N PRO A 222 3.22 -9.26 4.74
CA PRO A 222 3.21 -8.42 3.56
C PRO A 222 1.79 -8.07 3.09
N SER A 223 1.63 -6.94 2.41
CA SER A 223 0.32 -6.42 1.98
C SER A 223 -0.47 -7.40 1.10
N TRP A 224 0.19 -8.12 0.19
CA TRP A 224 -0.46 -9.12 -0.66
C TRP A 224 -1.00 -10.34 0.12
N VAL A 225 -0.36 -10.70 1.25
CA VAL A 225 -0.86 -11.75 2.15
C VAL A 225 -2.07 -11.24 2.91
N SER A 226 -1.95 -10.05 3.52
CA SER A 226 -3.05 -9.43 4.26
C SER A 226 -4.28 -9.24 3.37
N SER A 227 -4.10 -8.84 2.09
CA SER A 227 -5.22 -8.66 1.16
C SER A 227 -5.99 -9.96 0.84
N ILE A 228 -5.36 -11.13 0.96
CA ILE A 228 -5.98 -12.42 0.68
C ILE A 228 -6.57 -13.07 1.93
N PHE A 229 -5.88 -12.99 3.07
CA PHE A 229 -6.21 -13.76 4.27
C PHE A 229 -6.82 -12.93 5.38
N ASP A 230 -6.53 -11.62 5.43
CA ASP A 230 -6.88 -10.72 6.51
C ASP A 230 -7.38 -9.36 5.96
N ALA A 231 -8.19 -9.38 4.92
CA ALA A 231 -8.58 -8.20 4.14
C ALA A 231 -9.30 -7.12 4.96
N ASP A 232 -9.93 -7.48 6.07
CA ASP A 232 -10.69 -6.56 6.92
C ASP A 232 -9.82 -5.88 7.99
N LEU A 233 -8.63 -6.42 8.31
CA LEU A 233 -7.78 -5.87 9.38
C LEU A 233 -7.31 -4.42 9.14
N PRO A 234 -6.93 -4.00 7.92
CA PRO A 234 -6.59 -2.60 7.66
C PRO A 234 -7.75 -1.66 7.95
N ASP A 235 -8.96 -2.08 7.56
CA ASP A 235 -10.20 -1.29 7.72
C ASP A 235 -10.55 -1.13 9.20
N GLU A 236 -10.50 -2.22 9.98
CA GLU A 236 -10.75 -2.20 11.42
C GLU A 236 -9.73 -1.34 12.17
N ALA A 237 -8.44 -1.47 11.83
CA ALA A 237 -7.37 -0.72 12.47
C ALA A 237 -7.47 0.78 12.20
N PHE A 238 -7.66 1.16 10.94
CA PHE A 238 -7.80 2.57 10.57
C PHE A 238 -9.08 3.18 11.13
N SER A 239 -10.20 2.47 11.05
CA SER A 239 -11.48 2.92 11.60
C SER A 239 -11.40 3.20 13.10
N ALA A 240 -10.75 2.31 13.87
CA ALA A 240 -10.56 2.49 15.31
C ALA A 240 -9.65 3.69 15.59
N LEU A 241 -8.53 3.83 14.87
CA LEU A 241 -7.60 4.94 15.04
C LEU A 241 -8.27 6.27 14.70
N PHE A 242 -8.90 6.36 13.51
CA PHE A 242 -9.54 7.59 13.06
C PHE A 242 -10.66 8.02 14.01
N ALA A 243 -11.50 7.09 14.45
CA ALA A 243 -12.59 7.40 15.38
C ALA A 243 -12.07 7.94 16.72
N ALA A 244 -11.00 7.38 17.28
CA ALA A 244 -10.41 7.84 18.53
C ALA A 244 -9.80 9.25 18.38
N VAL A 245 -9.05 9.47 17.30
CA VAL A 245 -8.43 10.77 16.99
C VAL A 245 -9.50 11.83 16.72
N GLU A 246 -10.50 11.54 15.88
CA GLU A 246 -11.62 12.43 15.57
C GLU A 246 -12.42 12.82 16.84
N GLN A 247 -12.69 11.85 17.72
CA GLN A 247 -13.37 12.09 19.00
C GLN A 247 -12.59 13.09 19.87
N ARG A 248 -11.27 12.91 19.98
CA ARG A 248 -10.42 13.83 20.75
C ARG A 248 -10.29 15.19 20.07
N TRP A 249 -10.07 15.23 18.77
CA TRP A 249 -10.02 16.44 17.95
C TRP A 249 -11.31 17.27 18.07
N ALA A 250 -12.47 16.63 18.06
CA ALA A 250 -13.76 17.31 18.19
C ALA A 250 -13.97 17.99 19.55
N GLN A 251 -13.26 17.59 20.59
CA GLN A 251 -13.30 18.20 21.92
C GLN A 251 -12.47 19.48 22.00
N LEU A 252 -11.59 19.74 21.06
CA LEU A 252 -10.80 20.96 21.00
C LEU A 252 -11.68 22.16 20.61
N PRO A 253 -11.35 23.39 21.05
CA PRO A 253 -11.98 24.60 20.54
C PRO A 253 -11.81 24.69 19.01
N ALA A 254 -12.85 25.02 18.29
CA ALA A 254 -12.84 25.02 16.83
C ALA A 254 -11.74 25.88 16.19
N ASN A 255 -11.33 26.95 16.86
CA ASN A 255 -10.26 27.85 16.41
C ASN A 255 -8.83 27.42 16.84
N ALA A 256 -8.71 26.29 17.53
CA ALA A 256 -7.44 25.72 17.98
C ALA A 256 -7.27 24.28 17.51
N ARG A 257 -8.08 23.84 16.57
CA ARG A 257 -7.98 22.48 15.99
C ARG A 257 -6.95 22.45 14.89
N PRO A 258 -6.05 21.47 14.87
CA PRO A 258 -5.24 21.20 13.68
C PRO A 258 -6.14 20.83 12.49
N ARG A 259 -5.66 21.07 11.28
CA ARG A 259 -6.31 20.53 10.08
C ARG A 259 -6.17 19.01 10.09
N LEU A 260 -7.29 18.31 10.19
CA LEU A 260 -7.33 16.85 10.22
C LEU A 260 -7.37 16.31 8.80
N VAL A 261 -6.29 15.70 8.34
CA VAL A 261 -6.18 15.09 7.01
C VAL A 261 -5.87 13.60 7.11
N VAL A 262 -6.17 12.87 6.05
CA VAL A 262 -5.93 11.42 6.00
C VAL A 262 -5.11 11.04 4.77
N SER A 263 -4.27 10.01 4.90
CA SER A 263 -3.48 9.48 3.79
C SER A 263 -3.22 7.99 3.94
N GLY A 264 -3.11 7.30 2.82
CA GLY A 264 -2.74 5.89 2.80
C GLY A 264 -2.39 5.40 1.40
N LEU A 265 -1.46 4.45 1.35
CA LEU A 265 -1.05 3.76 0.12
C LEU A 265 -1.67 2.36 0.08
N SER A 266 -2.12 1.90 -1.10
CA SER A 266 -2.57 0.53 -1.30
C SER A 266 -3.68 0.11 -0.33
N LEU A 267 -3.46 -0.88 0.52
CA LEU A 267 -4.40 -1.29 1.59
C LEU A 267 -4.72 -0.13 2.55
N GLY A 268 -3.80 0.81 2.73
CA GLY A 268 -4.09 2.03 3.50
C GLY A 268 -5.12 2.92 2.80
N ALA A 269 -5.03 3.09 1.49
CA ALA A 269 -6.04 3.82 0.71
C ALA A 269 -7.39 3.09 0.73
N GLN A 270 -7.39 1.74 0.68
CA GLN A 270 -8.59 0.92 0.87
C GLN A 270 -9.23 1.17 2.23
N ALA A 271 -8.45 1.08 3.32
CA ALA A 271 -8.93 1.22 4.68
C ALA A 271 -9.61 2.57 4.92
N ILE A 272 -9.03 3.65 4.39
CA ILE A 272 -9.64 4.99 4.44
C ILE A 272 -10.98 4.99 3.71
N GLN A 273 -11.02 4.52 2.47
CA GLN A 273 -12.24 4.53 1.66
C GLN A 273 -13.35 3.68 2.26
N ASN A 274 -13.03 2.51 2.80
CA ASN A 274 -14.00 1.63 3.45
C ASN A 274 -14.51 2.22 4.78
N THR A 275 -13.66 2.92 5.54
CA THR A 275 -14.04 3.60 6.78
C THR A 275 -15.05 4.73 6.54
N PHE A 276 -14.88 5.50 5.46
CA PHE A 276 -15.78 6.62 5.15
C PHE A 276 -16.96 6.19 4.25
N GLY A 277 -16.77 5.26 3.36
CA GLY A 277 -17.79 4.71 2.47
C GLY A 277 -18.24 5.62 1.33
N THR A 278 -18.14 6.94 1.47
CA THR A 278 -18.55 7.93 0.45
C THR A 278 -17.59 9.11 0.38
N LEU A 279 -17.50 9.77 -0.78
CA LEU A 279 -16.72 11.00 -0.95
C LEU A 279 -17.19 12.13 -0.02
N ASP A 280 -18.49 12.25 0.18
CA ASP A 280 -19.09 13.25 1.07
C ASP A 280 -18.65 13.01 2.52
N ALA A 281 -18.62 11.76 2.99
CA ALA A 281 -18.16 11.44 4.34
C ALA A 281 -16.66 11.76 4.52
N VAL A 282 -15.82 11.53 3.52
CA VAL A 282 -14.41 11.97 3.57
C VAL A 282 -14.35 13.49 3.75
N ARG A 283 -15.05 14.24 2.90
CA ARG A 283 -15.02 15.71 2.90
C ARG A 283 -15.67 16.38 4.12
N THR A 284 -16.64 15.72 4.76
CA THR A 284 -17.30 16.29 5.95
C THR A 284 -16.57 15.99 7.25
N ARG A 285 -15.74 14.94 7.28
CA ARG A 285 -15.03 14.51 8.50
C ARG A 285 -13.53 14.82 8.46
N THR A 286 -13.00 15.28 7.32
CA THR A 286 -11.60 15.65 7.18
C THR A 286 -11.47 16.99 6.46
N GLU A 287 -10.31 17.63 6.61
CA GLU A 287 -9.93 18.83 5.87
C GLU A 287 -9.25 18.51 4.52
N GLY A 288 -9.01 17.21 4.24
CA GLY A 288 -8.45 16.71 2.99
C GLY A 288 -8.01 15.26 3.07
N ALA A 289 -7.86 14.61 1.91
CA ALA A 289 -7.38 13.24 1.81
C ALA A 289 -6.44 13.05 0.61
N LEU A 290 -5.36 12.30 0.81
CA LEU A 290 -4.47 11.85 -0.25
C LEU A 290 -4.48 10.31 -0.29
N LEU A 291 -5.12 9.75 -1.32
CA LEU A 291 -5.32 8.31 -1.50
C LEU A 291 -4.42 7.82 -2.63
N ILE A 292 -3.51 6.89 -2.33
CA ILE A 292 -2.39 6.56 -3.20
C ILE A 292 -2.50 5.10 -3.63
N GLY A 293 -2.47 4.82 -4.94
CA GLY A 293 -2.48 3.47 -5.49
C GLY A 293 -3.63 2.62 -4.95
N SER A 294 -4.84 3.16 -4.96
CA SER A 294 -6.03 2.48 -4.44
C SER A 294 -6.31 1.20 -5.22
N PRO A 295 -6.59 0.06 -4.55
CA PRO A 295 -7.09 -1.12 -5.24
C PRO A 295 -8.41 -0.83 -5.96
N GLY A 296 -8.51 -1.25 -7.22
CA GLY A 296 -9.71 -1.04 -8.05
C GLY A 296 -10.94 -1.83 -7.63
N THR A 297 -10.81 -2.71 -6.63
CA THR A 297 -11.91 -3.47 -6.04
C THR A 297 -12.64 -2.71 -4.92
N VAL A 298 -12.14 -1.54 -4.52
CA VAL A 298 -12.75 -0.71 -3.46
C VAL A 298 -14.04 -0.06 -3.94
N ALA A 299 -15.12 -0.22 -3.21
CA ALA A 299 -16.45 0.21 -3.63
C ALA A 299 -16.55 1.73 -3.87
N LEU A 300 -15.92 2.56 -3.04
CA LEU A 300 -15.90 4.01 -3.24
C LEU A 300 -15.14 4.36 -4.54
N TRP A 301 -13.96 3.77 -4.75
CA TRP A 301 -13.19 3.98 -5.98
C TRP A 301 -14.02 3.61 -7.22
N GLN A 302 -14.69 2.44 -7.22
CA GLN A 302 -15.55 2.00 -8.31
C GLN A 302 -16.70 2.97 -8.57
N THR A 303 -17.37 3.44 -7.50
CA THR A 303 -18.46 4.42 -7.63
C THR A 303 -17.99 5.71 -8.30
N LEU A 304 -16.80 6.20 -7.95
CA LEU A 304 -16.21 7.41 -8.54
C LEU A 304 -15.82 7.17 -10.00
N GLN A 305 -15.22 6.01 -10.31
CA GLN A 305 -14.89 5.61 -11.68
C GLN A 305 -16.12 5.51 -12.58
N ASP A 306 -17.18 4.88 -12.10
CA ASP A 306 -18.43 4.71 -12.83
C ASP A 306 -19.17 6.04 -13.09
N SER A 307 -18.90 7.04 -12.22
CA SER A 307 -19.54 8.36 -12.29
C SER A 307 -18.67 9.41 -13.02
N ARG A 308 -17.51 9.02 -13.57
CA ARG A 308 -16.60 9.95 -14.25
C ARG A 308 -17.23 10.63 -15.46
N ASP A 309 -16.79 11.83 -15.75
CA ASP A 309 -17.23 12.62 -16.88
C ASP A 309 -16.95 11.88 -18.21
N ALA A 310 -17.91 11.92 -19.13
CA ALA A 310 -17.80 11.23 -20.42
C ALA A 310 -16.56 11.69 -21.19
N GLY A 311 -15.76 10.71 -21.65
CA GLY A 311 -14.53 10.96 -22.41
C GLY A 311 -13.27 11.08 -21.56
N SER A 312 -13.36 11.08 -20.21
CA SER A 312 -12.18 10.97 -19.38
C SER A 312 -11.71 9.52 -19.26
N PRO A 313 -10.40 9.25 -19.35
CA PRO A 313 -9.89 7.89 -19.28
C PRO A 313 -9.95 7.33 -17.85
N ALA A 314 -10.10 6.00 -17.72
CA ALA A 314 -10.18 5.33 -16.43
C ALA A 314 -8.93 5.55 -15.56
N TRP A 315 -7.75 5.67 -16.17
CA TRP A 315 -6.49 5.85 -15.44
C TRP A 315 -6.30 7.27 -14.88
N GLN A 316 -6.97 8.28 -15.46
CA GLN A 316 -6.98 9.67 -14.98
C GLN A 316 -8.38 10.26 -15.13
N PRO A 317 -9.34 9.79 -14.34
CA PRO A 317 -10.73 10.20 -14.47
C PRO A 317 -10.92 11.66 -14.04
N VAL A 318 -11.87 12.32 -14.67
CA VAL A 318 -12.43 13.60 -14.24
C VAL A 318 -13.84 13.33 -13.76
N LEU A 319 -14.19 13.83 -12.59
CA LEU A 319 -15.53 13.73 -12.03
C LEU A 319 -16.02 15.13 -11.67
N ASP A 320 -17.20 15.49 -12.20
CA ASP A 320 -17.83 16.78 -11.96
C ASP A 320 -16.82 17.94 -12.12
N GLN A 321 -16.11 17.94 -13.25
CA GLN A 321 -15.07 18.91 -13.59
C GLN A 321 -13.95 19.06 -12.55
N GLY A 322 -13.74 18.06 -11.70
CA GLY A 322 -12.68 18.04 -10.69
C GLY A 322 -12.92 18.94 -9.48
N VAL A 323 -14.19 19.27 -9.20
CA VAL A 323 -14.54 20.21 -8.10
C VAL A 323 -14.20 19.63 -6.72
N ALA A 324 -14.49 18.36 -6.47
CA ALA A 324 -14.32 17.74 -5.14
C ALA A 324 -13.12 16.77 -5.10
N VAL A 325 -12.91 16.03 -6.17
CA VAL A 325 -11.89 14.97 -6.27
C VAL A 325 -11.12 15.08 -7.58
N ARG A 326 -9.81 14.88 -7.52
CA ARG A 326 -8.92 14.89 -8.68
C ARG A 326 -7.95 13.72 -8.64
N TRP A 327 -7.51 13.27 -9.83
CA TRP A 327 -6.51 12.22 -10.01
C TRP A 327 -5.24 12.78 -10.62
N ALA A 328 -4.10 12.30 -10.16
CA ALA A 328 -2.78 12.64 -10.68
C ALA A 328 -1.92 11.38 -10.86
N SER A 329 -1.16 11.33 -11.94
CA SER A 329 -0.13 10.32 -12.20
C SER A 329 1.28 10.92 -12.16
N LYS A 330 1.39 12.23 -12.27
CA LYS A 330 2.65 12.99 -12.24
C LYS A 330 2.43 14.38 -11.67
N PRO A 331 3.49 15.09 -11.27
CA PRO A 331 3.41 16.47 -10.82
C PRO A 331 2.70 17.38 -11.85
N GLY A 332 1.81 18.25 -11.36
CA GLY A 332 1.04 19.18 -12.18
C GLY A 332 -0.29 18.64 -12.75
N ASP A 333 -0.58 17.35 -12.64
CA ASP A 333 -1.82 16.80 -13.19
C ASP A 333 -3.07 17.36 -12.49
N PHE A 334 -3.02 17.63 -11.20
CA PHE A 334 -4.14 18.25 -10.49
C PHE A 334 -4.49 19.62 -11.03
N ASP A 335 -3.49 20.40 -11.48
CA ASP A 335 -3.66 21.75 -12.01
C ASP A 335 -4.07 21.75 -13.50
N ALA A 336 -3.88 20.62 -14.19
CA ALA A 336 -4.29 20.48 -15.59
C ALA A 336 -5.81 20.47 -15.78
N ILE A 337 -6.59 20.20 -14.71
CA ILE A 337 -8.04 20.22 -14.73
C ILE A 337 -8.50 21.68 -14.54
N ALA A 338 -9.13 22.23 -15.56
CA ALA A 338 -9.69 23.58 -15.51
C ALA A 338 -10.83 23.63 -14.47
N GLY A 339 -10.87 24.71 -13.68
CA GLY A 339 -11.91 24.91 -12.68
C GLY A 339 -11.36 24.96 -11.26
N GLN A 340 -12.22 25.32 -10.33
CA GLN A 340 -11.87 25.44 -8.93
C GLN A 340 -11.92 24.07 -8.26
N TRP A 341 -10.85 23.70 -7.53
CA TRP A 341 -10.87 22.54 -6.65
C TRP A 341 -11.27 23.00 -5.25
N GLU A 342 -12.45 22.65 -4.83
CA GLU A 342 -13.06 23.13 -3.58
C GLU A 342 -12.61 22.29 -2.37
N ALA A 343 -12.20 22.97 -1.31
CA ALA A 343 -11.91 22.32 -0.04
C ALA A 343 -13.20 21.81 0.66
N PRO A 344 -13.12 20.73 1.44
CA PRO A 344 -12.00 19.80 1.61
C PRO A 344 -11.71 19.01 0.32
N ARG A 345 -10.43 18.93 -0.06
CA ARG A 345 -9.99 18.34 -1.32
C ARG A 345 -9.62 16.87 -1.15
N VAL A 346 -10.03 16.03 -2.10
CA VAL A 346 -9.64 14.63 -2.15
C VAL A 346 -8.79 14.39 -3.38
N GLY A 347 -7.53 13.98 -3.19
CA GLY A 347 -6.60 13.64 -4.25
C GLY A 347 -6.38 12.14 -4.33
N TYR A 348 -6.42 11.59 -5.55
CA TYR A 348 -5.95 10.24 -5.83
C TYR A 348 -4.66 10.31 -6.62
N LEU A 349 -3.64 9.55 -6.19
CA LEU A 349 -2.49 9.27 -7.01
C LEU A 349 -2.69 7.88 -7.66
N GLN A 350 -2.65 7.83 -8.99
CA GLN A 350 -2.97 6.63 -9.76
C GLN A 350 -2.16 6.57 -11.05
N HIS A 351 -1.52 5.43 -11.33
CA HIS A 351 -0.83 5.19 -12.59
C HIS A 351 -1.62 4.24 -13.49
N ALA A 352 -1.52 4.46 -14.80
CA ALA A 352 -2.11 3.55 -15.78
C ALA A 352 -1.47 2.15 -15.76
N THR A 353 -0.25 2.03 -15.24
CA THR A 353 0.50 0.77 -15.12
C THR A 353 0.47 0.18 -13.72
N ASP A 354 -0.29 0.73 -12.77
CA ASP A 354 -0.37 0.20 -11.41
C ASP A 354 -1.17 -1.12 -11.35
N PRO A 355 -0.50 -2.28 -11.15
CA PRO A 355 -1.20 -3.55 -11.13
C PRO A 355 -2.15 -3.71 -9.94
N VAL A 356 -1.93 -2.97 -8.83
CA VAL A 356 -2.81 -2.99 -7.66
C VAL A 356 -4.16 -2.37 -7.99
N THR A 357 -4.16 -1.25 -8.72
CA THR A 357 -5.39 -0.60 -9.16
C THR A 357 -6.15 -1.43 -10.18
N TRP A 358 -5.45 -2.11 -11.10
CA TRP A 358 -6.10 -2.77 -12.23
C TRP A 358 -6.35 -4.27 -12.04
N LEU A 359 -5.89 -4.87 -10.94
CA LEU A 359 -6.16 -6.28 -10.67
C LEU A 359 -7.62 -6.48 -10.26
N ASP A 360 -8.37 -7.12 -11.15
CA ASP A 360 -9.75 -7.54 -10.94
C ASP A 360 -9.91 -9.00 -11.40
N GLY A 361 -10.76 -9.76 -10.72
CA GLY A 361 -11.12 -11.11 -11.10
C GLY A 361 -11.72 -11.21 -12.51
N ALA A 362 -12.36 -10.17 -13.00
CA ALA A 362 -12.88 -10.09 -14.37
C ALA A 362 -11.79 -10.17 -15.43
N LEU A 363 -10.54 -9.76 -15.15
CA LEU A 363 -9.41 -9.84 -16.08
C LEU A 363 -9.13 -11.25 -16.61
N PHE A 364 -9.51 -12.28 -15.85
CA PHE A 364 -9.33 -13.66 -16.26
C PHE A 364 -10.28 -14.07 -17.39
N TRP A 365 -11.40 -13.34 -17.57
CA TRP A 365 -12.51 -13.76 -18.45
C TRP A 365 -12.97 -12.70 -19.43
N SER A 366 -12.70 -11.41 -19.20
CA SER A 366 -13.13 -10.29 -20.02
C SER A 366 -12.03 -9.25 -20.23
N SER A 367 -12.03 -8.62 -21.41
CA SER A 367 -11.11 -7.51 -21.70
C SER A 367 -11.48 -6.29 -20.88
N PRO A 368 -10.52 -5.67 -20.19
CA PRO A 368 -10.76 -4.47 -19.42
C PRO A 368 -10.79 -3.22 -20.31
N GLU A 369 -11.54 -2.20 -19.89
CA GLU A 369 -11.66 -0.92 -20.59
C GLU A 369 -10.30 -0.21 -20.77
N TRP A 370 -9.42 -0.27 -19.75
CA TRP A 370 -8.11 0.41 -19.80
C TRP A 370 -7.13 -0.12 -20.86
N LEU A 371 -7.47 -1.23 -21.55
CA LEU A 371 -6.76 -1.70 -22.76
C LEU A 371 -7.33 -1.16 -24.07
N GLU A 372 -8.48 -0.49 -24.04
CA GLU A 372 -9.03 0.15 -25.25
C GLU A 372 -8.16 1.34 -25.66
N PRO A 373 -7.99 1.60 -26.96
CA PRO A 373 -7.06 2.64 -27.43
C PRO A 373 -7.29 4.03 -26.85
N GLU A 374 -8.55 4.44 -26.65
CA GLU A 374 -8.92 5.75 -26.10
C GLU A 374 -8.80 5.82 -24.58
N GLN A 375 -8.74 4.69 -23.90
CA GLN A 375 -8.68 4.57 -22.43
C GLN A 375 -7.29 4.20 -21.94
N ARG A 376 -6.38 3.87 -22.85
CA ARG A 376 -5.03 3.40 -22.53
C ARG A 376 -4.14 4.54 -22.06
N GLY A 377 -3.45 4.32 -20.92
CA GLY A 377 -2.44 5.26 -20.45
C GLY A 377 -1.19 5.33 -21.33
N PRO A 378 -0.44 6.42 -21.27
CA PRO A 378 0.70 6.68 -22.15
C PRO A 378 1.87 5.72 -21.94
N ASP A 379 1.99 5.13 -20.76
CA ASP A 379 3.04 4.19 -20.34
C ASP A 379 2.61 2.71 -20.48
N VAL A 380 1.36 2.45 -20.92
CA VAL A 380 0.89 1.10 -21.26
C VAL A 380 1.19 0.79 -22.71
N SER A 381 1.95 -0.30 -22.98
CA SER A 381 2.33 -0.68 -24.36
C SER A 381 1.13 -0.76 -25.30
N ALA A 382 1.23 -0.11 -26.45
CA ALA A 382 0.24 -0.18 -27.52
C ALA A 382 0.08 -1.61 -28.09
N GLN A 383 1.05 -2.48 -27.88
CA GLN A 383 1.03 -3.88 -28.33
C GLN A 383 0.39 -4.81 -27.31
N MET A 384 0.17 -4.37 -26.08
CA MET A 384 -0.49 -5.17 -25.06
C MET A 384 -1.91 -5.55 -25.53
N ARG A 385 -2.21 -6.84 -25.49
CA ARG A 385 -3.51 -7.42 -25.84
C ARG A 385 -4.05 -8.21 -24.68
N TRP A 386 -5.34 -8.13 -24.47
CA TRP A 386 -5.99 -9.01 -23.52
C TRP A 386 -6.03 -10.44 -24.06
N ILE A 387 -5.60 -11.39 -23.25
CA ILE A 387 -5.64 -12.83 -23.50
C ILE A 387 -6.31 -13.49 -22.29
N PRO A 388 -7.42 -14.25 -22.49
CA PRO A 388 -8.10 -14.93 -21.39
C PRO A 388 -7.13 -15.68 -20.47
N VAL A 389 -7.31 -15.55 -19.16
CA VAL A 389 -6.48 -16.12 -18.10
C VAL A 389 -5.07 -15.53 -18.05
N ILE A 390 -4.37 -15.39 -19.18
CA ILE A 390 -2.97 -14.94 -19.23
C ILE A 390 -2.83 -13.51 -18.73
N THR A 391 -3.70 -12.58 -19.15
CA THR A 391 -3.63 -11.19 -18.71
C THR A 391 -3.88 -11.08 -17.20
N GLY A 392 -4.86 -11.81 -16.66
CA GLY A 392 -5.09 -11.85 -15.22
C GLY A 392 -3.89 -12.39 -14.42
N LEU A 393 -3.26 -13.48 -14.91
CA LEU A 393 -2.04 -14.02 -14.30
C LEU A 393 -0.87 -13.03 -14.39
N GLN A 394 -0.70 -12.35 -15.52
CA GLN A 394 0.34 -11.34 -15.69
C GLN A 394 0.19 -10.22 -14.67
N VAL A 395 -1.00 -9.58 -14.59
CA VAL A 395 -1.25 -8.50 -13.64
C VAL A 395 -1.10 -8.96 -12.18
N THR A 396 -1.48 -10.21 -11.87
CA THR A 396 -1.26 -10.81 -10.54
C THR A 396 0.23 -10.93 -10.21
N ILE A 397 1.06 -11.33 -11.17
CA ILE A 397 2.52 -11.42 -10.98
C ILE A 397 3.12 -10.01 -10.89
N ASP A 398 2.68 -9.09 -11.76
CA ASP A 398 3.13 -7.70 -11.77
C ASP A 398 2.79 -6.99 -10.44
N MET A 399 1.68 -7.36 -9.76
CA MET A 399 1.34 -6.87 -8.43
C MET A 399 2.42 -7.21 -7.39
N LEU A 400 3.05 -8.39 -7.47
CA LEU A 400 4.14 -8.78 -6.58
C LEU A 400 5.40 -7.95 -6.81
N MET A 401 5.55 -7.34 -7.99
CA MET A 401 6.71 -6.54 -8.41
C MET A 401 6.38 -5.07 -8.63
N GLY A 402 5.14 -4.66 -8.35
CA GLY A 402 4.61 -3.33 -8.70
C GLY A 402 5.36 -2.15 -8.10
N GLN A 403 6.07 -2.38 -6.99
CA GLN A 403 6.90 -1.38 -6.31
C GLN A 403 8.38 -1.40 -6.79
N SER A 404 8.80 -2.47 -7.47
CA SER A 404 10.19 -2.63 -7.95
C SER A 404 10.41 -2.00 -9.34
N VAL A 405 9.74 -0.88 -9.60
CA VAL A 405 9.82 -0.12 -10.85
C VAL A 405 10.27 1.32 -10.53
N PRO A 406 10.79 2.06 -11.53
CA PRO A 406 11.12 3.48 -11.33
C PRO A 406 9.93 4.29 -10.81
N ALA A 407 10.23 5.39 -10.11
CA ALA A 407 9.23 6.35 -9.67
C ALA A 407 8.31 6.78 -10.83
N ARG A 408 7.06 7.08 -10.53
CA ARG A 408 6.00 7.46 -11.50
C ARG A 408 5.52 6.32 -12.40
N HIS A 409 5.87 5.06 -12.08
CA HIS A 409 5.40 3.88 -12.80
C HIS A 409 4.89 2.81 -11.82
N GLY A 410 3.99 1.96 -12.28
CA GLY A 410 3.43 0.88 -11.48
C GLY A 410 2.88 1.39 -10.15
N HIS A 411 3.28 0.76 -9.05
CA HIS A 411 2.87 1.12 -7.69
C HIS A 411 3.92 1.99 -6.96
N ASN A 412 4.86 2.60 -7.69
CA ASN A 412 5.89 3.51 -7.16
C ASN A 412 5.57 4.95 -7.56
N PHE A 413 5.05 5.73 -6.62
CA PHE A 413 4.57 7.10 -6.87
C PHE A 413 5.67 8.16 -6.71
N GLY A 414 6.70 7.89 -5.92
CA GLY A 414 7.87 8.75 -5.82
C GLY A 414 7.54 10.18 -5.40
N ASP A 415 8.11 11.14 -6.13
CA ASP A 415 7.99 12.57 -5.89
C ASP A 415 6.59 13.17 -6.20
N VAL A 416 5.69 12.40 -6.85
CA VAL A 416 4.28 12.81 -7.04
C VAL A 416 3.57 13.03 -5.70
N MET A 417 4.07 12.45 -4.63
CA MET A 417 3.55 12.63 -3.27
C MET A 417 3.57 14.10 -2.83
N SER A 418 4.65 14.83 -3.13
CA SER A 418 4.81 16.24 -2.76
C SER A 418 3.80 17.13 -3.48
N SER A 419 3.67 17.00 -4.79
CA SER A 419 2.64 17.71 -5.56
C SER A 419 1.23 17.24 -5.21
N GLY A 420 1.06 15.98 -4.85
CA GLY A 420 -0.18 15.42 -4.33
C GLY A 420 -0.67 16.15 -3.08
N TRP A 421 0.18 16.25 -2.06
CA TRP A 421 -0.11 17.00 -0.86
C TRP A 421 -0.29 18.50 -1.12
N ALA A 422 0.56 19.10 -1.95
CA ALA A 422 0.43 20.51 -2.31
C ALA A 422 -0.96 20.82 -2.89
N GLY A 423 -1.46 19.98 -3.79
CA GLY A 423 -2.80 20.10 -4.33
C GLY A 423 -3.92 19.96 -3.28
N VAL A 424 -3.82 18.95 -2.41
CA VAL A 424 -4.82 18.69 -1.35
C VAL A 424 -4.85 19.82 -0.31
N LEU A 425 -3.68 20.28 0.17
CA LEU A 425 -3.57 21.35 1.17
C LEU A 425 -3.99 22.72 0.62
N GLY A 426 -3.68 23.00 -0.65
CA GLY A 426 -4.07 24.22 -1.35
C GLY A 426 -3.13 25.41 -1.15
N ASP A 427 -3.17 26.31 -2.10
CA ASP A 427 -2.21 27.43 -2.24
C ASP A 427 -2.18 28.37 -1.05
N ASP A 428 -3.33 28.63 -0.42
CA ASP A 428 -3.44 29.54 0.74
C ASP A 428 -2.59 29.03 1.91
N LEU A 429 -2.69 27.73 2.21
CA LEU A 429 -1.93 27.10 3.29
C LEU A 429 -0.44 27.04 2.94
N LEU A 430 -0.11 26.63 1.73
CA LEU A 430 1.27 26.57 1.24
C LEU A 430 1.93 27.94 1.30
N THR A 431 1.22 28.99 0.86
CA THR A 431 1.71 30.36 0.92
C THR A 431 1.96 30.82 2.35
N ALA A 432 1.07 30.46 3.29
CA ALA A 432 1.24 30.77 4.72
C ALA A 432 2.51 30.13 5.31
N HIS A 433 2.92 28.95 4.79
CA HIS A 433 4.16 28.27 5.15
C HIS A 433 5.36 28.63 4.27
N GLY A 434 5.25 29.65 3.43
CA GLY A 434 6.34 30.14 2.57
C GLY A 434 6.68 29.24 1.39
N ILE A 435 5.81 28.29 1.05
CA ILE A 435 6.02 27.37 -0.06
C ILE A 435 5.68 28.07 -1.39
N THR A 436 6.71 28.42 -2.12
CA THR A 436 6.61 28.92 -3.49
C THR A 436 6.75 27.77 -4.48
N PRO A 437 6.39 27.96 -5.78
CA PRO A 437 6.63 26.91 -6.78
C PRO A 437 8.11 26.46 -6.88
N ALA A 438 9.05 27.35 -6.60
CA ALA A 438 10.48 27.01 -6.58
C ALA A 438 10.84 26.16 -5.35
N VAL A 439 10.27 26.45 -4.19
CA VAL A 439 10.46 25.63 -2.97
C VAL A 439 9.79 24.27 -3.13
N LEU A 440 8.59 24.22 -3.72
CA LEU A 440 7.92 22.93 -4.01
C LEU A 440 8.81 22.03 -4.88
N MET A 441 9.43 22.59 -5.94
CA MET A 441 10.36 21.83 -6.80
C MET A 441 11.60 21.33 -6.03
N GLN A 442 12.10 22.11 -5.06
CA GLN A 442 13.21 21.65 -4.20
C GLN A 442 12.77 20.51 -3.29
N ILE A 443 11.56 20.57 -2.72
CA ILE A 443 10.97 19.50 -1.91
C ILE A 443 10.79 18.23 -2.76
N GLU A 444 10.21 18.34 -3.95
CA GLU A 444 10.06 17.19 -4.88
C GLU A 444 11.42 16.54 -5.18
N THR A 445 12.45 17.37 -5.44
CA THR A 445 13.80 16.88 -5.68
C THR A 445 14.38 16.16 -4.47
N GLN A 446 14.16 16.70 -3.27
CA GLN A 446 14.65 16.10 -2.03
C GLN A 446 13.93 14.78 -1.72
N VAL A 447 12.62 14.74 -1.87
CA VAL A 447 11.79 13.55 -1.66
C VAL A 447 12.12 12.44 -2.66
N ALA A 448 12.42 12.81 -3.91
CA ALA A 448 12.86 11.86 -4.95
C ALA A 448 14.18 11.14 -4.61
N LEU A 449 15.01 11.72 -3.72
CA LEU A 449 16.26 11.08 -3.25
C LEU A 449 16.02 10.01 -2.18
N LEU A 450 14.84 9.97 -1.57
CA LEU A 450 14.51 8.94 -0.61
C LEU A 450 14.49 7.58 -1.31
N ALA A 451 15.03 6.58 -0.63
CA ALA A 451 15.11 5.25 -1.19
C ALA A 451 13.72 4.77 -1.64
N PRO A 452 13.63 4.16 -2.82
CA PRO A 452 12.41 3.50 -3.23
C PRO A 452 12.02 2.45 -2.18
N ILE A 453 10.74 2.12 -2.18
CA ILE A 453 10.16 1.06 -1.34
C ILE A 453 11.07 -0.18 -1.37
N PRO A 454 11.41 -0.79 -0.23
CA PRO A 454 12.19 -2.02 -0.22
C PRO A 454 11.52 -3.07 -1.10
N PRO A 455 12.27 -3.78 -1.93
CA PRO A 455 11.69 -4.86 -2.70
C PRO A 455 11.04 -5.89 -1.76
N PHE A 456 9.96 -6.50 -2.21
CA PHE A 456 9.06 -7.41 -1.45
C PHE A 456 9.76 -8.59 -0.76
N PHE A 457 11.04 -8.83 -1.06
CA PHE A 457 11.83 -10.00 -0.66
C PHE A 457 13.16 -9.67 0.05
N GLU A 458 13.42 -8.39 0.42
CA GLU A 458 14.61 -8.02 1.21
C GLU A 458 14.30 -7.76 2.68
#